data_d9f71b60bae6191583b7d108f4574d10
#
_entry.id   d9f71b60bae6191583b7d108f4574d10
#
_cell.length_a   1.000
_cell.length_b   1.000
_cell.length_c   1.000
_cell.angle_alpha   90.00
_cell.angle_beta   90.00
_cell.angle_gamma   90.00
#
_symmetry.space_group_name_H-M   'P 1'
#
loop_
_entity.id
_entity.type
_entity.pdbx_description
1 polymer ?
#
loop_
_entity_poly.entity_id
_entity_poly.type
_entity_poly.pdbx_seq_one_letter_code
_entity_poly.pdbx_strand_id
1 'polypeptide(L)'
;MSVKTIISYDGTANDRDALALGRALRDRGASLVLAYVRHTAESDDARERAAQEEASRLLEDGAGWLEAPDTPRHVVLSGSTAQGLRELAEHEGAEIVVFGSDAHTAPGHVAPGTSAQRLLRGAPVAVAIAPARLRDRERVDLEHVAVAGGDSDPVTRETAGVLAGVGAEHLATPAAGSIDLLVLGSGPGTIDGHVGLSAASDYLLETARSPVLVLRRGVAIAFERMLAATS
;
A
#
# COMPACT_ATOMS: atom_id res chain seq x y z
N MET A 1 -9.14 -15.88 -5.28
CA MET A 1 -7.72 -15.73 -4.84
C MET A 1 -7.62 -14.42 -4.09
N SER A 2 -7.10 -14.42 -2.87
CA SER A 2 -6.96 -13.20 -2.06
C SER A 2 -5.86 -12.29 -2.63
N VAL A 3 -6.08 -10.97 -2.63
CA VAL A 3 -5.10 -9.94 -3.06
C VAL A 3 -3.93 -9.92 -2.09
N LYS A 4 -2.75 -10.39 -2.54
CA LYS A 4 -1.57 -10.37 -1.69
C LYS A 4 -0.99 -8.96 -1.60
N THR A 5 -0.81 -8.46 -0.39
CA THR A 5 -0.39 -7.09 -0.08
C THR A 5 0.82 -7.12 0.83
N ILE A 6 1.92 -6.55 0.38
CA ILE A 6 3.14 -6.38 1.19
C ILE A 6 3.08 -5.04 1.90
N ILE A 7 3.36 -5.02 3.20
CA ILE A 7 3.55 -3.82 3.98
C ILE A 7 5.04 -3.63 4.25
N SER A 8 5.60 -2.51 3.78
CA SER A 8 6.95 -2.09 4.14
C SER A 8 6.97 -1.66 5.60
N TYR A 9 7.83 -2.30 6.40
CA TYR A 9 7.87 -2.06 7.84
C TYR A 9 9.31 -2.05 8.36
N ASP A 10 9.75 -0.92 8.91
CA ASP A 10 11.07 -0.73 9.55
C ASP A 10 10.97 -0.35 11.04
N GLY A 11 9.75 -0.42 11.62
CA GLY A 11 9.48 -0.13 13.02
C GLY A 11 9.28 1.35 13.34
N THR A 12 9.32 2.22 12.36
CA THR A 12 9.07 3.64 12.57
C THR A 12 7.60 3.93 12.91
N ALA A 13 7.35 5.11 13.47
CA ALA A 13 5.99 5.53 13.76
C ALA A 13 5.12 5.59 12.50
N ASN A 14 5.71 5.96 11.35
CA ASN A 14 4.99 6.08 10.08
C ASN A 14 4.60 4.73 9.50
N ASP A 15 5.37 3.68 9.78
CA ASP A 15 5.03 2.34 9.33
C ASP A 15 3.79 1.79 10.04
N ARG A 16 3.50 2.27 11.24
CA ARG A 16 2.22 1.96 11.90
C ARG A 16 1.03 2.54 11.14
N ASP A 17 1.22 3.63 10.38
CA ASP A 17 0.20 4.14 9.47
C ASP A 17 0.01 3.18 8.28
N ALA A 18 1.10 2.61 7.76
CA ALA A 18 1.04 1.55 6.75
C ALA A 18 0.35 0.29 7.27
N LEU A 19 0.60 -0.12 8.52
CA LEU A 19 -0.10 -1.23 9.17
C LEU A 19 -1.60 -0.93 9.29
N ALA A 20 -2.00 0.30 9.65
CA ALA A 20 -3.40 0.70 9.74
C ALA A 20 -4.11 0.60 8.39
N LEU A 21 -3.47 1.07 7.31
CA LEU A 21 -3.99 0.92 5.95
C LEU A 21 -4.03 -0.55 5.51
N GLY A 22 -2.99 -1.32 5.82
CA GLY A 22 -2.95 -2.76 5.54
C GLY A 22 -4.10 -3.50 6.21
N ARG A 23 -4.43 -3.16 7.47
CA ARG A 23 -5.59 -3.72 8.19
C ARG A 23 -6.89 -3.41 7.45
N ALA A 24 -7.09 -2.17 7.01
CA ALA A 24 -8.28 -1.79 6.25
C ALA A 24 -8.39 -2.55 4.92
N LEU A 25 -7.27 -2.78 4.22
CA LEU A 25 -7.24 -3.61 3.00
C LEU A 25 -7.53 -5.09 3.30
N ARG A 26 -7.03 -5.63 4.43
CA ARG A 26 -7.35 -6.99 4.89
C ARG A 26 -8.85 -7.15 5.13
N ASP A 27 -9.48 -6.15 5.73
CA ASP A 27 -10.93 -6.15 5.98
C ASP A 27 -11.73 -6.08 4.66
N ARG A 28 -11.07 -5.81 3.53
CA ARG A 28 -11.59 -5.91 2.14
C ARG A 28 -11.10 -7.16 1.40
N GLY A 29 -10.55 -8.14 2.10
CA GLY A 29 -10.17 -9.44 1.55
C GLY A 29 -8.70 -9.54 1.09
N ALA A 30 -7.83 -8.58 1.42
CA ALA A 30 -6.40 -8.71 1.15
C ALA A 30 -5.73 -9.68 2.14
N SER A 31 -4.77 -10.46 1.66
CA SER A 31 -3.82 -11.20 2.51
C SER A 31 -2.55 -10.37 2.70
N LEU A 32 -2.11 -10.23 3.95
CA LEU A 32 -0.99 -9.37 4.31
C LEU A 32 0.31 -10.14 4.42
N VAL A 33 1.40 -9.47 4.05
CA VAL A 33 2.78 -9.91 4.22
C VAL A 33 3.55 -8.73 4.80
N LEU A 34 4.33 -8.92 5.85
CA LEU A 34 5.24 -7.89 6.38
C LEU A 34 6.63 -8.07 5.78
N ALA A 35 7.26 -6.97 5.36
CA ALA A 35 8.60 -6.98 4.82
C ALA A 35 9.47 -5.88 5.42
N TYR A 36 10.67 -6.28 5.86
CA TYR A 36 11.74 -5.38 6.27
C TYR A 36 12.93 -5.55 5.33
N VAL A 37 13.45 -4.45 4.80
CA VAL A 37 14.60 -4.48 3.89
C VAL A 37 15.85 -3.99 4.60
N ARG A 38 16.81 -4.90 4.76
CA ARG A 38 18.16 -4.61 5.24
C ARG A 38 19.04 -4.21 4.06
N HIS A 39 19.92 -3.22 4.24
CA HIS A 39 20.73 -2.68 3.16
C HIS A 39 22.14 -3.24 3.12
N THR A 40 22.63 -3.82 4.20
CA THR A 40 23.97 -4.37 4.32
C THR A 40 23.92 -5.72 5.02
N ALA A 41 24.73 -6.65 4.52
CA ALA A 41 25.05 -7.86 5.26
C ALA A 41 26.20 -7.56 6.23
N GLU A 42 26.20 -8.22 7.37
CA GLU A 42 27.31 -8.15 8.30
C GLU A 42 28.47 -9.05 7.82
N SER A 43 29.69 -8.63 8.13
CA SER A 43 30.91 -9.36 7.72
C SER A 43 31.23 -10.58 8.58
N ASP A 44 30.57 -10.72 9.70
CA ASP A 44 30.76 -11.78 10.71
C ASP A 44 29.46 -12.55 10.93
N ASP A 45 29.53 -13.87 10.91
CA ASP A 45 28.35 -14.76 11.02
C ASP A 45 27.56 -14.56 12.32
N ALA A 46 28.22 -14.19 13.42
CA ALA A 46 27.53 -13.96 14.69
C ALA A 46 26.76 -12.65 14.64
N ARG A 47 27.34 -11.61 14.03
CA ARG A 47 26.68 -10.32 13.83
C ARG A 47 25.52 -10.44 12.84
N GLU A 48 25.72 -11.19 11.75
CA GLU A 48 24.68 -11.43 10.76
C GLU A 48 23.47 -12.13 11.40
N ARG A 49 23.69 -13.15 12.25
CA ARG A 49 22.61 -13.80 12.98
C ARG A 49 21.90 -12.85 13.93
N ALA A 50 22.65 -12.03 14.67
CA ALA A 50 22.06 -11.05 15.59
C ALA A 50 21.21 -10.01 14.84
N ALA A 51 21.70 -9.50 13.70
CA ALA A 51 20.95 -8.57 12.85
C ALA A 51 19.70 -9.22 12.24
N GLN A 52 19.75 -10.49 11.88
CA GLN A 52 18.60 -11.24 11.38
C GLN A 52 17.56 -11.48 12.49
N GLU A 53 18.01 -11.79 13.71
CA GLU A 53 17.13 -11.94 14.89
C GLU A 53 16.45 -10.63 15.27
N GLU A 54 17.19 -9.50 15.21
CA GLU A 54 16.63 -8.16 15.46
C GLU A 54 15.57 -7.81 14.42
N ALA A 55 15.86 -8.04 13.14
CA ALA A 55 14.91 -7.83 12.05
C ALA A 55 13.65 -8.69 12.21
N SER A 56 13.82 -9.95 12.66
CA SER A 56 12.69 -10.87 12.89
C SER A 56 11.81 -10.38 14.04
N ARG A 57 12.41 -9.94 15.16
CA ARG A 57 11.66 -9.36 16.30
C ARG A 57 10.90 -8.11 15.89
N LEU A 58 11.52 -7.24 15.09
CA LEU A 58 10.87 -6.06 14.54
C LEU A 58 9.58 -6.42 13.79
N LEU A 59 9.65 -7.43 12.91
CA LEU A 59 8.49 -7.90 12.16
C LEU A 59 7.45 -8.61 13.05
N GLU A 60 7.88 -9.27 14.14
CA GLU A 60 6.97 -9.84 15.14
C GLU A 60 6.18 -8.75 15.85
N ASP A 61 6.82 -7.65 16.23
CA ASP A 61 6.16 -6.48 16.81
C ASP A 61 5.13 -5.89 15.85
N GLY A 62 5.46 -5.79 14.55
CA GLY A 62 4.52 -5.36 13.51
C GLY A 62 3.31 -6.29 13.36
N ALA A 63 3.53 -7.61 13.37
CA ALA A 63 2.46 -8.60 13.32
C ALA A 63 1.57 -8.56 14.58
N GLY A 64 2.18 -8.31 15.74
CA GLY A 64 1.47 -8.07 17.01
C GLY A 64 0.56 -6.85 16.91
N TRP A 65 1.06 -5.75 16.33
CA TRP A 65 0.26 -4.54 16.14
C TRP A 65 -0.91 -4.74 15.14
N LEU A 66 -0.73 -5.61 14.14
CA LEU A 66 -1.81 -6.03 13.23
C LEU A 66 -2.85 -6.95 13.88
N GLU A 67 -2.61 -7.43 15.10
CA GLU A 67 -3.41 -8.48 15.73
C GLU A 67 -3.53 -9.74 14.86
N ALA A 68 -2.46 -10.03 14.12
CA ALA A 68 -2.37 -11.14 13.17
C ALA A 68 -0.99 -11.81 13.26
N PRO A 69 -0.72 -12.59 14.32
CA PRO A 69 0.59 -13.18 14.60
C PRO A 69 1.07 -14.13 13.50
N ASP A 70 0.15 -14.72 12.76
CA ASP A 70 0.45 -15.65 11.66
C ASP A 70 0.74 -14.96 10.32
N THR A 71 0.77 -13.61 10.29
CA THR A 71 1.12 -12.85 9.07
C THR A 71 2.51 -13.26 8.59
N PRO A 72 2.68 -13.68 7.32
CA PRO A 72 3.99 -13.98 6.74
C PRO A 72 4.95 -12.79 6.85
N ARG A 73 6.23 -13.06 7.15
CA ARG A 73 7.25 -12.05 7.41
C ARG A 73 8.49 -12.34 6.60
N HIS A 74 9.02 -11.32 5.93
CA HIS A 74 10.25 -11.43 5.13
C HIS A 74 11.27 -10.38 5.54
N VAL A 75 12.47 -10.83 5.88
CA VAL A 75 13.65 -9.98 5.96
C VAL A 75 14.37 -10.08 4.63
N VAL A 76 14.42 -8.99 3.89
CA VAL A 76 15.01 -8.91 2.55
C VAL A 76 16.35 -8.19 2.61
N LEU A 77 17.39 -8.77 2.03
CA LEU A 77 18.67 -8.09 1.87
C LEU A 77 18.73 -7.48 0.46
N SER A 78 18.78 -6.14 0.37
CA SER A 78 18.82 -5.45 -0.92
C SER A 78 19.49 -4.08 -0.81
N GLY A 79 20.16 -3.63 -1.86
CA GLY A 79 20.81 -2.32 -1.92
C GLY A 79 19.85 -1.13 -1.79
N SER A 80 18.56 -1.33 -1.97
CA SER A 80 17.53 -0.32 -1.67
C SER A 80 16.18 -0.95 -1.31
N THR A 81 15.42 -0.27 -0.44
CA THR A 81 14.08 -0.72 -0.04
C THR A 81 13.15 -0.93 -1.25
N ALA A 82 13.14 0.00 -2.20
CA ALA A 82 12.29 -0.10 -3.38
C ALA A 82 12.61 -1.32 -4.25
N GLN A 83 13.90 -1.64 -4.43
CA GLN A 83 14.34 -2.81 -5.18
C GLN A 83 13.94 -4.10 -4.46
N GLY A 84 14.27 -4.20 -3.17
CA GLY A 84 13.97 -5.39 -2.37
C GLY A 84 12.47 -5.70 -2.32
N LEU A 85 11.64 -4.67 -2.15
CA LEU A 85 10.18 -4.84 -2.14
C LEU A 85 9.61 -5.21 -3.52
N ARG A 86 10.17 -4.68 -4.61
CA ARG A 86 9.78 -5.07 -5.96
C ARG A 86 10.10 -6.54 -6.23
N GLU A 87 11.32 -6.99 -5.91
CA GLU A 87 11.74 -8.38 -6.08
C GLU A 87 10.91 -9.33 -5.21
N LEU A 88 10.60 -8.92 -3.96
CA LEU A 88 9.72 -9.69 -3.09
C LEU A 88 8.30 -9.75 -3.66
N ALA A 89 7.77 -8.64 -4.20
CA ALA A 89 6.44 -8.61 -4.79
C ALA A 89 6.32 -9.57 -5.98
N GLU A 90 7.34 -9.61 -6.84
CA GLU A 90 7.42 -10.58 -7.94
C GLU A 90 7.47 -12.03 -7.43
N HIS A 91 8.29 -12.31 -6.42
CA HIS A 91 8.44 -13.64 -5.84
C HIS A 91 7.16 -14.14 -5.16
N GLU A 92 6.53 -13.27 -4.39
CA GLU A 92 5.30 -13.57 -3.65
C GLU A 92 4.04 -13.50 -4.52
N GLY A 93 4.11 -12.96 -5.73
CA GLY A 93 2.94 -12.64 -6.54
C GLY A 93 2.08 -11.56 -5.89
N ALA A 94 2.69 -10.62 -5.19
CA ALA A 94 1.97 -9.56 -4.53
C ALA A 94 1.51 -8.48 -5.52
N GLU A 95 0.30 -7.97 -5.30
CA GLU A 95 -0.33 -7.00 -6.19
C GLU A 95 -0.21 -5.57 -5.67
N ILE A 96 0.01 -5.39 -4.36
CA ILE A 96 0.10 -4.08 -3.69
C ILE A 96 1.32 -4.06 -2.76
N VAL A 97 2.03 -2.92 -2.75
CA VAL A 97 3.00 -2.57 -1.69
C VAL A 97 2.48 -1.34 -0.96
N VAL A 98 2.42 -1.43 0.38
CA VAL A 98 1.90 -0.37 1.27
C VAL A 98 3.07 0.31 1.97
N PHE A 99 3.03 1.63 2.01
CA PHE A 99 3.96 2.49 2.74
C PHE A 99 3.22 3.46 3.67
N GLY A 100 3.88 3.89 4.71
CA GLY A 100 3.55 5.12 5.42
C GLY A 100 4.02 6.35 4.63
N SER A 101 3.51 7.51 5.00
CA SER A 101 4.03 8.79 4.52
C SER A 101 5.41 9.08 5.11
N ASP A 102 6.17 10.00 4.49
CA ASP A 102 7.47 10.46 4.99
C ASP A 102 7.36 10.99 6.44
N ALA A 103 8.45 10.82 7.20
CA ALA A 103 8.50 11.13 8.64
C ALA A 103 8.14 12.57 9.01
N HIS A 104 8.38 13.51 8.11
CA HIS A 104 8.12 14.93 8.31
C HIS A 104 6.77 15.39 7.77
N THR A 105 5.92 14.45 7.33
CA THR A 105 4.61 14.76 6.78
C THR A 105 3.67 15.28 7.87
N ALA A 106 2.97 16.37 7.57
CA ALA A 106 1.97 16.93 8.46
C ALA A 106 0.83 15.93 8.72
N PRO A 107 0.26 15.88 9.93
CA PRO A 107 -0.84 14.98 10.27
C PRO A 107 -1.98 15.02 9.25
N GLY A 108 -2.44 13.86 8.82
CA GLY A 108 -3.53 13.71 7.85
C GLY A 108 -3.14 13.96 6.40
N HIS A 109 -1.88 14.29 6.09
CA HIS A 109 -1.41 14.46 4.71
C HIS A 109 -0.69 13.21 4.21
N VAL A 110 -0.66 13.06 2.89
CA VAL A 110 0.09 12.03 2.19
C VAL A 110 1.34 12.64 1.57
N ALA A 111 2.49 12.05 1.84
CA ALA A 111 3.74 12.39 1.17
C ALA A 111 4.56 11.10 0.97
N PRO A 112 4.75 10.63 -0.26
CA PRO A 112 5.54 9.43 -0.52
C PRO A 112 7.00 9.65 -0.11
N GLY A 113 7.53 8.75 0.73
CA GLY A 113 8.96 8.69 0.98
C GLY A 113 9.74 8.19 -0.24
N THR A 114 11.07 8.26 -0.19
CA THR A 114 11.97 7.92 -1.33
C THR A 114 11.69 6.56 -1.95
N SER A 115 11.40 5.54 -1.15
CA SER A 115 11.13 4.17 -1.64
C SER A 115 9.80 4.08 -2.37
N ALA A 116 8.74 4.69 -1.83
CA ALA A 116 7.44 4.77 -2.50
C ALA A 116 7.54 5.56 -3.82
N GLN A 117 8.24 6.70 -3.83
CA GLN A 117 8.47 7.49 -5.04
C GLN A 117 9.18 6.69 -6.14
N ARG A 118 10.17 5.84 -5.78
CA ARG A 118 10.85 4.99 -6.74
C ARG A 118 9.92 3.96 -7.36
N LEU A 119 9.04 3.33 -6.58
CA LEU A 119 8.05 2.39 -7.11
C LEU A 119 7.02 3.09 -7.98
N LEU A 120 6.55 4.28 -7.60
CA LEU A 120 5.59 5.09 -8.38
C LEU A 120 6.12 5.51 -9.77
N ARG A 121 7.41 5.37 -10.03
CA ARG A 121 8.06 5.71 -11.32
C ARG A 121 8.22 4.54 -12.28
N GLY A 122 7.42 3.50 -12.15
CA GLY A 122 7.42 2.40 -13.13
C GLY A 122 7.53 0.99 -12.53
N ALA A 123 7.10 0.78 -11.31
CA ALA A 123 7.08 -0.58 -10.74
C ALA A 123 5.93 -1.42 -11.31
N PRO A 124 6.11 -2.76 -11.42
CA PRO A 124 5.06 -3.68 -11.86
C PRO A 124 4.16 -4.11 -10.70
N VAL A 125 3.98 -3.26 -9.70
CA VAL A 125 3.15 -3.50 -8.52
C VAL A 125 2.42 -2.22 -8.15
N ALA A 126 1.16 -2.31 -7.71
CA ALA A 126 0.41 -1.15 -7.22
C ALA A 126 1.01 -0.64 -5.91
N VAL A 127 0.90 0.67 -5.67
CA VAL A 127 1.48 1.32 -4.49
C VAL A 127 0.37 2.00 -3.68
N ALA A 128 0.27 1.64 -2.42
CA ALA A 128 -0.62 2.30 -1.47
C ALA A 128 0.19 3.11 -0.46
N ILE A 129 -0.32 4.29 -0.10
CA ILE A 129 0.35 5.21 0.82
C ILE A 129 -0.65 5.66 1.88
N ALA A 130 -0.31 5.41 3.13
CA ALA A 130 -1.08 5.86 4.28
C ALA A 130 -0.74 7.33 4.61
N PRO A 131 -1.73 8.19 4.92
CA PRO A 131 -1.47 9.52 5.42
C PRO A 131 -0.81 9.46 6.82
N ALA A 132 -0.04 10.49 7.15
CA ALA A 132 0.59 10.60 8.45
C ALA A 132 -0.47 10.60 9.57
N ARG A 133 -0.24 9.82 10.61
CA ARG A 133 -1.12 9.59 11.76
C ARG A 133 -2.44 8.87 11.44
N LEU A 134 -2.50 8.10 10.38
CA LEU A 134 -3.64 7.21 10.13
C LEU A 134 -3.89 6.24 11.29
N ARG A 135 -2.82 5.77 11.94
CA ARG A 135 -2.82 4.91 13.14
C ARG A 135 -3.58 5.47 14.33
N ASP A 136 -3.75 6.80 14.38
CA ASP A 136 -4.45 7.47 15.48
C ASP A 136 -5.99 7.41 15.31
N ARG A 137 -6.47 6.95 14.17
CA ARG A 137 -7.90 6.70 13.94
C ARG A 137 -8.30 5.39 14.61
N GLU A 138 -9.41 5.42 15.34
CA GLU A 138 -9.95 4.24 16.02
C GLU A 138 -10.26 3.11 15.02
N ARG A 139 -10.74 3.48 13.83
CA ARG A 139 -11.01 2.58 12.72
C ARG A 139 -10.70 3.28 11.38
N VAL A 140 -10.19 2.51 10.45
CA VAL A 140 -9.97 2.93 9.07
C VAL A 140 -10.95 2.15 8.19
N ASP A 141 -12.06 2.81 7.83
CA ASP A 141 -13.03 2.25 6.89
C ASP A 141 -12.64 2.65 5.46
N LEU A 142 -13.11 1.87 4.47
CA LEU A 142 -12.94 2.15 3.05
C LEU A 142 -14.31 2.17 2.36
N GLU A 143 -15.25 2.95 2.92
CA GLU A 143 -16.63 3.04 2.42
C GLU A 143 -16.77 4.09 1.32
N HIS A 144 -16.10 5.24 1.48
CA HIS A 144 -16.12 6.35 0.52
C HIS A 144 -14.86 6.34 -0.33
N VAL A 145 -14.89 5.54 -1.40
CA VAL A 145 -13.78 5.45 -2.35
C VAL A 145 -13.99 6.43 -3.49
N ALA A 146 -13.00 7.30 -3.71
CA ALA A 146 -12.96 8.21 -4.84
C ALA A 146 -11.97 7.72 -5.90
N VAL A 147 -12.24 8.04 -7.16
CA VAL A 147 -11.38 7.70 -8.29
C VAL A 147 -10.95 8.95 -9.03
N ALA A 148 -9.68 9.03 -9.37
CA ALA A 148 -9.15 10.07 -10.24
C ALA A 148 -7.95 9.56 -11.07
N GLY A 149 -7.56 10.32 -12.07
CA GLY A 149 -6.45 9.96 -12.97
C GLY A 149 -6.79 8.84 -13.94
N GLY A 150 -5.92 8.65 -14.92
CA GLY A 150 -6.10 7.65 -15.98
C GLY A 150 -7.41 7.84 -16.70
N ASP A 151 -7.55 8.99 -17.42
CA ASP A 151 -8.78 9.34 -18.13
C ASP A 151 -9.38 8.10 -18.79
N SER A 152 -10.44 7.56 -18.15
CA SER A 152 -11.25 6.45 -18.65
C SER A 152 -10.63 5.04 -18.55
N ASP A 153 -9.63 4.77 -17.72
CA ASP A 153 -9.25 3.36 -17.49
C ASP A 153 -10.37 2.63 -16.72
N PRO A 154 -11.19 1.80 -17.40
CA PRO A 154 -12.32 1.11 -16.77
C PRO A 154 -11.86 0.20 -15.62
N VAL A 155 -10.64 -0.30 -15.70
CA VAL A 155 -10.02 -1.20 -14.75
C VAL A 155 -9.79 -0.52 -13.39
N THR A 156 -9.39 0.76 -13.42
CA THR A 156 -9.25 1.59 -12.20
C THR A 156 -10.59 1.75 -11.49
N ARG A 157 -11.67 2.02 -12.25
CA ARG A 157 -13.02 2.16 -11.70
C ARG A 157 -13.57 0.84 -11.18
N GLU A 158 -13.30 -0.27 -11.87
CA GLU A 158 -13.70 -1.61 -11.44
C GLU A 158 -13.05 -1.95 -10.09
N THR A 159 -11.72 -1.79 -9.96
CA THR A 159 -11.00 -2.04 -8.69
C THR A 159 -11.56 -1.18 -7.55
N ALA A 160 -11.78 0.11 -7.80
CA ALA A 160 -12.33 1.02 -6.80
C ALA A 160 -13.75 0.65 -6.39
N GLY A 161 -14.59 0.23 -7.34
CA GLY A 161 -15.96 -0.24 -7.07
C GLY A 161 -16.00 -1.47 -6.19
N VAL A 162 -15.09 -2.43 -6.44
CA VAL A 162 -14.97 -3.63 -5.61
C VAL A 162 -14.52 -3.27 -4.18
N LEU A 163 -13.53 -2.39 -4.05
CA LEU A 163 -13.06 -1.89 -2.74
C LEU A 163 -14.16 -1.19 -1.95
N ALA A 164 -14.94 -0.34 -2.61
CA ALA A 164 -16.05 0.36 -2.00
C ALA A 164 -17.26 -0.55 -1.70
N GLY A 165 -17.32 -1.75 -2.29
CA GLY A 165 -18.49 -2.62 -2.22
C GLY A 165 -19.70 -2.10 -2.99
N VAL A 166 -19.50 -1.19 -3.95
CA VAL A 166 -20.54 -0.55 -4.77
C VAL A 166 -20.23 -0.67 -6.25
N GLY A 167 -21.19 -0.38 -7.13
CA GLY A 167 -20.92 -0.27 -8.57
C GLY A 167 -20.03 0.94 -8.89
N ALA A 168 -19.30 0.85 -9.99
CA ALA A 168 -18.38 1.91 -10.42
C ALA A 168 -19.05 3.27 -10.67
N GLU A 169 -20.36 3.27 -10.91
CA GLU A 169 -21.21 4.45 -11.06
C GLU A 169 -21.49 5.21 -9.76
N HIS A 170 -21.32 4.55 -8.62
CA HIS A 170 -21.57 5.11 -7.28
C HIS A 170 -20.28 5.59 -6.58
N LEU A 171 -19.15 5.56 -7.29
CA LEU A 171 -17.88 6.04 -6.71
C LEU A 171 -17.92 7.54 -6.47
N ALA A 172 -17.37 7.97 -5.34
CA ALA A 172 -17.21 9.37 -5.01
C ALA A 172 -16.26 10.08 -6.00
N THR A 173 -16.42 11.38 -6.13
CA THR A 173 -15.44 12.22 -6.82
C THR A 173 -14.47 12.81 -5.80
N PRO A 174 -13.22 13.13 -6.18
CA PRO A 174 -12.24 13.73 -5.26
C PRO A 174 -12.71 15.04 -4.59
N ALA A 175 -13.69 15.72 -5.18
CA ALA A 175 -14.28 16.95 -4.64
C ALA A 175 -15.45 16.69 -3.67
N ALA A 176 -15.90 15.46 -3.52
CA ALA A 176 -17.05 15.11 -2.66
C ALA A 176 -16.55 14.80 -1.24
N GLY A 177 -16.85 15.64 -0.28
CA GLY A 177 -16.83 15.39 1.18
C GLY A 177 -15.62 14.65 1.75
N SER A 178 -15.86 13.82 2.74
CA SER A 178 -14.84 12.94 3.32
C SER A 178 -14.60 11.71 2.41
N ILE A 179 -13.36 11.50 2.02
CA ILE A 179 -12.92 10.33 1.24
C ILE A 179 -12.12 9.42 2.18
N ASP A 180 -12.43 8.13 2.17
CA ASP A 180 -11.70 7.12 2.94
C ASP A 180 -10.50 6.56 2.18
N LEU A 181 -10.61 6.49 0.85
CA LEU A 181 -9.55 6.05 -0.05
C LEU A 181 -9.63 6.78 -1.39
N LEU A 182 -8.52 7.33 -1.84
CA LEU A 182 -8.35 7.86 -3.19
C LEU A 182 -7.64 6.81 -4.07
N VAL A 183 -8.31 6.33 -5.10
CA VAL A 183 -7.73 5.43 -6.09
C VAL A 183 -7.30 6.23 -7.32
N LEU A 184 -6.02 6.15 -7.65
CA LEU A 184 -5.42 6.81 -8.82
C LEU A 184 -5.07 5.78 -9.89
N GLY A 185 -5.54 6.00 -11.10
CA GLY A 185 -5.09 5.25 -12.28
C GLY A 185 -3.76 5.77 -12.80
N SER A 186 -2.95 4.87 -13.37
CA SER A 186 -1.71 5.24 -14.06
C SER A 186 -1.98 5.99 -15.36
N GLY A 187 -1.12 6.96 -15.68
CA GLY A 187 -1.26 7.83 -16.83
C GLY A 187 -1.14 7.12 -18.19
N PRO A 188 -1.68 7.70 -19.28
CA PRO A 188 -1.72 7.05 -20.60
C PRO A 188 -0.34 6.78 -21.24
N GLY A 189 0.72 7.47 -20.78
CA GLY A 189 2.10 7.21 -21.21
C GLY A 189 2.83 6.12 -20.43
N THR A 190 2.18 5.51 -19.44
CA THR A 190 2.76 4.42 -18.65
C THR A 190 2.72 3.10 -19.41
N ILE A 191 3.71 2.25 -19.25
CA ILE A 191 3.73 0.89 -19.79
C ILE A 191 2.63 0.07 -19.12
N ASP A 192 1.89 -0.74 -19.89
CA ASP A 192 0.86 -1.62 -19.34
C ASP A 192 1.45 -2.56 -18.27
N GLY A 193 0.70 -2.78 -17.20
CA GLY A 193 1.16 -3.55 -16.04
C GLY A 193 2.07 -2.78 -15.07
N HIS A 194 2.39 -1.51 -15.33
CA HIS A 194 3.26 -0.68 -14.48
C HIS A 194 2.51 0.52 -13.89
N VAL A 195 3.06 1.03 -12.81
CA VAL A 195 2.59 2.27 -12.18
C VAL A 195 3.29 3.47 -12.80
N GLY A 196 2.56 4.55 -13.04
CA GLY A 196 3.13 5.82 -13.49
C GLY A 196 2.13 6.95 -13.35
N LEU A 197 2.50 7.99 -12.61
CA LEU A 197 1.62 9.12 -12.35
C LEU A 197 1.64 10.11 -13.52
N SER A 198 0.46 10.61 -13.89
CA SER A 198 0.35 11.83 -14.68
C SER A 198 0.58 13.05 -13.77
N ALA A 199 0.87 14.22 -14.34
CA ALA A 199 1.02 15.45 -13.57
C ALA A 199 -0.24 15.76 -12.72
N ALA A 200 -1.43 15.45 -13.23
CA ALA A 200 -2.68 15.62 -12.49
C ALA A 200 -2.80 14.63 -11.32
N SER A 201 -2.41 13.36 -11.54
CA SER A 201 -2.41 12.34 -10.48
C SER A 201 -1.35 12.63 -9.40
N ASP A 202 -0.20 13.16 -9.80
CA ASP A 202 0.86 13.57 -8.88
C ASP A 202 0.40 14.73 -7.98
N TYR A 203 -0.24 15.74 -8.55
CA TYR A 203 -0.85 16.82 -7.79
C TYR A 203 -1.92 16.32 -6.80
N LEU A 204 -2.77 15.37 -7.21
CA LEU A 204 -3.78 14.78 -6.33
C LEU A 204 -3.15 13.98 -5.20
N LEU A 205 -2.08 13.26 -5.46
CA LEU A 205 -1.32 12.55 -4.46
C LEU A 205 -0.70 13.50 -3.42
N GLU A 206 -0.07 14.60 -3.87
CA GLU A 206 0.54 15.60 -3.00
C GLU A 206 -0.48 16.36 -2.12
N THR A 207 -1.70 16.51 -2.61
CA THR A 207 -2.77 17.23 -1.90
C THR A 207 -3.70 16.31 -1.12
N ALA A 208 -3.52 15.00 -1.21
CA ALA A 208 -4.39 14.00 -0.58
C ALA A 208 -4.35 14.07 0.95
N ARG A 209 -5.51 13.84 1.56
CA ARG A 209 -5.71 13.76 3.01
C ARG A 209 -6.31 12.42 3.46
N SER A 210 -6.50 11.52 2.53
CA SER A 210 -6.94 10.15 2.72
C SER A 210 -5.87 9.20 2.20
N PRO A 211 -5.88 7.92 2.59
CA PRO A 211 -5.07 6.90 1.95
C PRO A 211 -5.17 6.98 0.42
N VAL A 212 -4.06 6.74 -0.26
CA VAL A 212 -4.00 6.73 -1.73
C VAL A 212 -3.56 5.36 -2.20
N LEU A 213 -4.24 4.81 -3.20
CA LEU A 213 -3.86 3.59 -3.92
C LEU A 213 -3.63 3.94 -5.40
N VAL A 214 -2.40 3.78 -5.86
CA VAL A 214 -2.03 3.99 -7.27
C VAL A 214 -1.99 2.64 -7.97
N LEU A 215 -2.84 2.45 -8.96
CA LEU A 215 -2.99 1.20 -9.69
C LEU A 215 -2.06 1.12 -10.90
N ARG A 216 -1.68 -0.10 -11.24
CA ARG A 216 -0.98 -0.41 -12.49
C ARG A 216 -1.89 -0.15 -13.68
N ARG A 217 -1.32 0.33 -14.77
CA ARG A 217 -2.06 0.57 -16.00
C ARG A 217 -2.64 -0.74 -16.57
N GLY A 218 -3.93 -0.74 -16.86
CA GLY A 218 -4.63 -1.85 -17.50
C GLY A 218 -4.74 -3.13 -16.68
N VAL A 219 -4.48 -3.09 -15.36
CA VAL A 219 -4.54 -4.27 -14.49
C VAL A 219 -5.50 -4.04 -13.33
N ALA A 220 -6.61 -4.79 -13.32
CA ALA A 220 -7.53 -4.81 -12.20
C ALA A 220 -6.93 -5.57 -11.01
N ILE A 221 -7.26 -5.13 -9.80
CA ILE A 221 -6.99 -5.88 -8.58
C ILE A 221 -8.31 -6.50 -8.11
N ALA A 222 -8.36 -7.82 -8.09
CA ALA A 222 -9.56 -8.57 -7.79
C ALA A 222 -9.71 -8.80 -6.27
N PHE A 223 -10.16 -7.78 -5.54
CA PHE A 223 -10.59 -7.98 -4.17
C PHE A 223 -11.81 -8.91 -4.12
N GLU A 224 -11.86 -9.81 -3.16
CA GLU A 224 -13.03 -10.65 -2.96
C GLU A 224 -14.18 -9.76 -2.45
N ARG A 225 -15.34 -9.82 -3.13
CA ARG A 225 -16.55 -9.16 -2.60
C ARG A 225 -16.89 -9.82 -1.28
N MET A 226 -16.72 -9.13 -0.18
CA MET A 226 -17.33 -9.56 1.06
C MET A 226 -18.84 -9.54 0.85
N LEU A 227 -19.44 -10.73 0.74
CA LEU A 227 -20.88 -10.87 0.83
C LEU A 227 -21.27 -10.29 2.19
N ALA A 228 -22.03 -9.18 2.17
CA ALA A 228 -22.60 -8.64 3.38
C ALA A 228 -23.34 -9.78 4.08
N ALA A 229 -22.91 -10.13 5.28
CA ALA A 229 -23.62 -11.07 6.11
C ALA A 229 -24.98 -10.45 6.41
N THR A 230 -25.98 -10.92 5.70
CA THR A 230 -27.39 -10.58 5.96
C THR A 230 -27.72 -11.19 7.32
N SER A 231 -27.76 -10.35 8.35
CA SER A 231 -28.32 -10.68 9.67
C SER A 231 -29.80 -10.40 9.66
#